data_1a339581e920440da9d5e908783006c8
#
_entry.id   1a339581e920440da9d5e908783006c8
#
_cell.length_a   1.000
_cell.length_b   1.000
_cell.length_c   1.000
_cell.angle_alpha   90.00
_cell.angle_beta   90.00
_cell.angle_gamma   90.00
#
_symmetry.space_group_name_H-M   'P 1'
#
loop_
_entity.id
_entity.type
_entity.pdbx_description
1 polymer ?
#
loop_
_entity_poly.entity_id
_entity_poly.type
_entity_poly.pdbx_seq_one_letter_code
_entity_poly.pdbx_strand_id
1 'polypeptide(L)'
;FNPYAELIFSTDDGDFDVESLKKLLNTLFEDKGHYVTVADKKYSVYFDQTSSVVYFFDVSSEYEATVGLVTTRPVIGIISVDNYDDLEDVISDSDISNINSFIANFVEEFTAHYHMFYRRVGMDRFYLFTDYTVLEQLMESKFSVIDQFREEAKNRELPITLSMGFSYGDGEHDEIGKVALLNLNLAEVRGGDQAVVKKNDEQKNPIFFGGGTASAVKRTRTRTRAMMTAISDKIKSVDQVFIVGHRNLDMDALGASVGMQFFSSNILASSYVVYDPHAMASDISRAIAKLEEEQVTKILPLEEAMQMVTDRSLLIMVDHSKTALTLSKEFYQ
;
A
#
# COMPACT_ATOMS: atom_id res chain seq x y z
N PHE A 1 -12.83 34.89 -37.81
CA PHE A 1 -11.71 35.48 -38.54
C PHE A 1 -11.57 34.82 -39.92
N ASN A 2 -11.20 35.59 -40.93
CA ASN A 2 -10.92 35.06 -42.26
C ASN A 2 -9.46 34.59 -42.42
N PRO A 3 -9.04 34.03 -43.57
CA PRO A 3 -7.66 33.54 -43.76
C PRO A 3 -6.56 34.60 -43.59
N TYR A 4 -6.91 35.87 -43.62
CA TYR A 4 -5.99 37.00 -43.42
C TYR A 4 -5.94 37.47 -41.98
N ALA A 5 -6.59 36.78 -41.06
CA ALA A 5 -6.76 37.11 -39.65
C ALA A 5 -7.54 38.42 -39.41
N GLU A 6 -8.46 38.74 -40.34
CA GLU A 6 -9.39 39.86 -40.15
C GLU A 6 -10.63 39.38 -39.38
N LEU A 7 -11.03 40.16 -38.38
CA LEU A 7 -12.24 39.88 -37.60
C LEU A 7 -13.48 40.08 -38.50
N ILE A 8 -14.26 39.01 -38.68
CA ILE A 8 -15.51 39.05 -39.47
C ILE A 8 -16.69 39.43 -38.58
N PHE A 9 -16.74 38.85 -37.37
CA PHE A 9 -17.80 39.07 -36.42
C PHE A 9 -17.32 38.74 -35.00
N SER A 10 -17.68 39.54 -34.01
CA SER A 10 -17.48 39.29 -32.61
C SER A 10 -18.74 39.60 -31.82
N THR A 11 -19.03 38.80 -30.82
CA THR A 11 -20.05 39.06 -29.80
C THR A 11 -19.47 39.68 -28.53
N ASP A 12 -18.17 39.83 -28.49
CA ASP A 12 -17.42 40.39 -27.35
C ASP A 12 -16.68 41.68 -27.82
N ASP A 13 -16.72 42.73 -27.01
CA ASP A 13 -16.03 44.01 -27.28
C ASP A 13 -14.51 43.96 -26.96
N GLY A 14 -13.93 42.75 -26.79
CA GLY A 14 -12.53 42.58 -26.47
C GLY A 14 -11.57 42.95 -27.59
N ASP A 15 -10.55 43.71 -27.28
CA ASP A 15 -9.43 44.01 -28.18
C ASP A 15 -8.56 42.75 -28.39
N PHE A 16 -8.75 42.08 -29.51
CA PHE A 16 -7.88 40.98 -29.93
C PHE A 16 -6.64 41.55 -30.62
N ASP A 17 -5.45 41.32 -30.03
CA ASP A 17 -4.19 41.62 -30.71
C ASP A 17 -4.00 40.67 -31.92
N VAL A 18 -4.07 41.23 -33.10
CA VAL A 18 -3.99 40.50 -34.39
C VAL A 18 -2.66 39.78 -34.58
N GLU A 19 -1.59 40.30 -34.02
CA GLU A 19 -0.24 39.71 -34.14
C GLU A 19 -0.08 38.46 -33.22
N SER A 20 -0.64 38.51 -32.05
CA SER A 20 -0.75 37.37 -31.14
C SER A 20 -1.65 36.26 -31.69
N LEU A 21 -2.77 36.64 -32.34
CA LEU A 21 -3.67 35.72 -33.05
C LEU A 21 -2.98 35.03 -34.25
N LYS A 22 -2.19 35.73 -35.06
CA LYS A 22 -1.44 35.12 -36.17
C LYS A 22 -0.44 34.07 -35.68
N LYS A 23 0.30 34.35 -34.60
CA LYS A 23 1.20 33.37 -33.97
C LYS A 23 0.42 32.16 -33.48
N LEU A 24 -0.73 32.39 -32.84
CA LEU A 24 -1.59 31.35 -32.29
C LEU A 24 -2.17 30.45 -33.39
N LEU A 25 -2.64 31.03 -34.49
CA LEU A 25 -3.16 30.26 -35.62
C LEU A 25 -2.10 29.36 -36.25
N ASN A 26 -0.86 29.82 -36.37
CA ASN A 26 0.24 28.98 -36.86
C ASN A 26 0.52 27.78 -35.92
N THR A 27 0.43 27.99 -34.64
CA THR A 27 0.60 26.90 -33.64
C THR A 27 -0.56 25.91 -33.65
N LEU A 28 -1.79 26.39 -33.89
CA LEU A 28 -2.98 25.55 -33.96
C LEU A 28 -3.02 24.61 -35.18
N PHE A 29 -2.33 24.94 -36.26
CA PHE A 29 -2.20 24.07 -37.44
C PHE A 29 -1.18 22.94 -37.21
N GLU A 30 -0.26 23.11 -36.25
CA GLU A 30 0.78 22.12 -35.92
C GLU A 30 0.32 21.18 -34.79
N ASP A 31 -0.52 21.69 -33.87
CA ASP A 31 -0.94 20.94 -32.68
C ASP A 31 -2.46 20.75 -32.67
N LYS A 32 -2.93 19.52 -32.53
CA LYS A 32 -4.37 19.17 -32.45
C LYS A 32 -5.02 19.58 -31.13
N GLY A 33 -4.56 20.65 -30.49
CA GLY A 33 -5.11 21.21 -29.26
C GLY A 33 -6.44 21.89 -29.49
N HIS A 34 -7.47 21.43 -28.76
CA HIS A 34 -8.83 21.99 -28.92
C HIS A 34 -9.03 23.30 -28.16
N TYR A 35 -8.08 23.76 -27.35
CA TYR A 35 -8.24 24.95 -26.52
C TYR A 35 -7.02 25.89 -26.61
N VAL A 36 -7.30 27.18 -26.67
CA VAL A 36 -6.27 28.23 -26.63
C VAL A 36 -6.58 29.24 -25.55
N THR A 37 -5.54 29.86 -24.99
CA THR A 37 -5.67 30.95 -24.03
C THR A 37 -5.32 32.28 -24.69
N VAL A 38 -6.24 33.22 -24.64
CA VAL A 38 -6.02 34.58 -25.12
C VAL A 38 -6.48 35.55 -24.03
N ALA A 39 -5.62 36.44 -23.58
CA ALA A 39 -5.92 37.45 -22.54
C ALA A 39 -6.67 36.88 -21.34
N ASP A 40 -6.12 35.79 -20.74
CA ASP A 40 -6.63 35.07 -19.58
C ASP A 40 -7.97 34.34 -19.78
N LYS A 41 -8.55 34.36 -21.00
CA LYS A 41 -9.73 33.59 -21.35
C LYS A 41 -9.38 32.32 -22.14
N LYS A 42 -10.15 31.25 -21.90
CA LYS A 42 -10.03 29.98 -22.62
C LYS A 42 -11.04 29.92 -23.79
N TYR A 43 -10.54 29.59 -24.98
CA TYR A 43 -11.34 29.45 -26.16
C TYR A 43 -11.23 28.05 -26.77
N SER A 44 -12.36 27.46 -27.13
CA SER A 44 -12.40 26.32 -28.05
C SER A 44 -12.32 26.84 -29.46
N VAL A 45 -11.43 26.25 -30.26
CA VAL A 45 -11.18 26.71 -31.64
C VAL A 45 -11.70 25.67 -32.62
N TYR A 46 -12.52 26.15 -33.59
CA TYR A 46 -13.00 25.32 -34.66
C TYR A 46 -12.63 25.98 -36.01
N PHE A 47 -12.00 25.20 -36.88
CA PHE A 47 -11.65 25.65 -38.24
C PHE A 47 -12.59 25.00 -39.26
N ASP A 48 -13.41 25.83 -39.93
CA ASP A 48 -14.18 25.39 -41.07
C ASP A 48 -13.35 25.50 -42.34
N GLN A 49 -12.93 24.37 -42.85
CA GLN A 49 -12.12 24.29 -44.08
C GLN A 49 -12.86 24.77 -45.33
N THR A 50 -14.19 24.66 -45.33
CA THR A 50 -15.01 25.01 -46.51
C THR A 50 -15.09 26.52 -46.72
N SER A 51 -15.29 27.25 -45.64
CA SER A 51 -15.35 28.71 -45.64
C SER A 51 -14.00 29.37 -45.36
N SER A 52 -12.99 28.59 -44.94
CA SER A 52 -11.71 29.09 -44.45
C SER A 52 -11.84 30.07 -43.29
N VAL A 53 -12.80 29.80 -42.41
CA VAL A 53 -13.11 30.63 -41.24
C VAL A 53 -12.72 29.90 -39.94
N VAL A 54 -12.11 30.62 -39.00
CA VAL A 54 -11.81 30.13 -37.67
C VAL A 54 -12.78 30.71 -36.65
N TYR A 55 -13.40 29.85 -35.87
CA TYR A 55 -14.33 30.23 -34.82
C TYR A 55 -13.64 30.05 -33.46
N PHE A 56 -13.79 31.06 -32.60
CA PHE A 56 -13.37 31.02 -31.21
C PHE A 56 -14.60 31.07 -30.32
N PHE A 57 -14.83 30.04 -29.56
CA PHE A 57 -15.90 29.99 -28.57
C PHE A 57 -15.30 30.18 -27.17
N ASP A 58 -15.73 31.22 -26.45
CA ASP A 58 -15.35 31.42 -25.07
C ASP A 58 -15.91 30.28 -24.22
N VAL A 59 -15.04 29.44 -23.70
CA VAL A 59 -15.35 28.28 -22.86
C VAL A 59 -14.72 28.43 -21.48
N SER A 60 -14.36 29.65 -21.07
CA SER A 60 -13.67 29.92 -19.83
C SER A 60 -14.42 29.34 -18.63
N SER A 61 -15.74 29.57 -18.55
CA SER A 61 -16.56 29.09 -17.41
C SER A 61 -16.66 27.56 -17.37
N GLU A 62 -16.83 26.91 -18.53
CA GLU A 62 -16.88 25.43 -18.63
C GLU A 62 -15.51 24.82 -18.31
N TYR A 63 -14.45 25.47 -18.76
CA TYR A 63 -13.09 25.03 -18.48
C TYR A 63 -12.76 25.13 -16.98
N GLU A 64 -13.05 26.29 -16.37
CA GLU A 64 -12.87 26.50 -14.92
C GLU A 64 -13.70 25.52 -14.08
N ALA A 65 -14.96 25.29 -14.47
CA ALA A 65 -15.81 24.31 -13.79
C ALA A 65 -15.23 22.88 -13.92
N THR A 66 -14.73 22.53 -15.11
CA THR A 66 -14.12 21.21 -15.34
C THR A 66 -12.84 21.04 -14.55
N VAL A 67 -11.97 22.05 -14.53
CA VAL A 67 -10.75 22.06 -13.72
C VAL A 67 -11.11 21.98 -12.23
N GLY A 68 -12.09 22.79 -11.79
CA GLY A 68 -12.57 22.74 -10.41
C GLY A 68 -13.06 21.36 -10.01
N LEU A 69 -13.86 20.70 -10.86
CA LEU A 69 -14.33 19.33 -10.60
C LEU A 69 -13.18 18.31 -10.51
N VAL A 70 -12.11 18.50 -11.25
CA VAL A 70 -10.94 17.61 -11.18
C VAL A 70 -10.11 17.88 -9.93
N THR A 71 -9.83 19.13 -9.62
CA THR A 71 -8.97 19.52 -8.50
C THR A 71 -9.60 19.27 -7.14
N THR A 72 -10.92 19.41 -7.04
CA THR A 72 -11.67 19.18 -5.79
C THR A 72 -12.16 17.72 -5.61
N ARG A 73 -11.76 16.81 -6.49
CA ARG A 73 -12.10 15.39 -6.32
C ARG A 73 -11.63 14.87 -4.96
N PRO A 74 -12.49 14.12 -4.25
CA PRO A 74 -12.12 13.58 -2.96
C PRO A 74 -10.99 12.56 -3.10
N VAL A 75 -10.06 12.64 -2.17
CA VAL A 75 -8.93 11.72 -2.02
C VAL A 75 -8.99 11.11 -0.64
N ILE A 76 -8.88 9.80 -0.57
CA ILE A 76 -8.72 9.06 0.67
C ILE A 76 -7.32 8.48 0.71
N GLY A 77 -6.61 8.78 1.79
CA GLY A 77 -5.30 8.22 2.10
C GLY A 77 -5.34 7.41 3.38
N ILE A 78 -4.47 6.43 3.49
CA ILE A 78 -4.25 5.68 4.71
C ILE A 78 -2.76 5.61 4.95
N ILE A 79 -2.34 5.97 6.17
CA ILE A 79 -0.97 5.80 6.66
C ILE A 79 -0.93 4.62 7.59
N SER A 80 0.08 3.79 7.48
CA SER A 80 0.47 2.75 8.44
C SER A 80 1.93 2.94 8.84
N VAL A 81 2.22 2.77 10.11
CA VAL A 81 3.60 2.78 10.64
C VAL A 81 4.12 1.35 10.60
N ASP A 82 5.08 1.11 9.72
CA ASP A 82 5.67 -0.22 9.56
C ASP A 82 6.48 -0.62 10.80
N ASN A 83 6.46 -1.90 11.14
CA ASN A 83 7.17 -2.53 12.28
C ASN A 83 6.75 -1.99 13.67
N TYR A 84 5.58 -1.36 13.79
CA TYR A 84 5.09 -0.85 15.07
C TYR A 84 4.86 -1.98 16.09
N ASP A 85 4.22 -3.07 15.67
CA ASP A 85 3.93 -4.23 16.51
C ASP A 85 5.21 -4.88 17.07
N ASP A 86 6.28 -4.91 16.27
CA ASP A 86 7.59 -5.42 16.70
C ASP A 86 8.20 -4.62 17.88
N LEU A 87 7.78 -3.35 18.05
CA LEU A 87 8.23 -2.50 19.15
C LEU A 87 7.48 -2.76 20.45
N GLU A 88 6.19 -3.06 20.40
CA GLU A 88 5.36 -3.31 21.58
C GLU A 88 5.87 -4.52 22.39
N ASP A 89 6.47 -5.49 21.71
CA ASP A 89 6.99 -6.71 22.34
C ASP A 89 8.36 -6.52 23.04
N VAL A 90 9.09 -5.43 22.75
CA VAL A 90 10.51 -5.27 23.12
C VAL A 90 10.76 -4.05 24.02
N ILE A 91 9.87 -3.07 24.03
CA ILE A 91 10.10 -1.74 24.62
C ILE A 91 9.22 -1.52 25.86
N SER A 92 9.69 -0.69 26.83
CA SER A 92 8.93 -0.35 28.03
C SER A 92 7.70 0.52 27.72
N ASP A 93 6.64 0.44 28.53
CA ASP A 93 5.40 1.23 28.36
C ASP A 93 5.66 2.74 28.28
N SER A 94 6.67 3.25 28.98
CA SER A 94 7.05 4.66 28.93
C SER A 94 7.65 5.07 27.59
N ASP A 95 8.45 4.19 26.98
CA ASP A 95 9.08 4.44 25.68
C ASP A 95 8.06 4.31 24.55
N ILE A 96 7.12 3.35 24.66
CA ILE A 96 5.97 3.24 23.74
C ILE A 96 5.14 4.53 23.74
N SER A 97 4.91 5.14 24.91
CA SER A 97 4.20 6.42 24.99
C SER A 97 4.93 7.56 24.26
N ASN A 98 6.26 7.60 24.35
CA ASN A 98 7.09 8.57 23.64
C ASN A 98 7.05 8.34 22.12
N ILE A 99 7.09 7.09 21.68
CA ILE A 99 6.99 6.72 20.26
C ILE A 99 5.62 7.11 19.72
N ASN A 100 4.55 6.81 20.44
CA ASN A 100 3.19 7.19 20.06
C ASN A 100 3.02 8.71 19.94
N SER A 101 3.66 9.47 20.84
CA SER A 101 3.67 10.92 20.78
C SER A 101 4.44 11.43 19.56
N PHE A 102 5.59 10.85 19.25
CA PHE A 102 6.36 11.15 18.05
C PHE A 102 5.53 10.92 16.77
N ILE A 103 4.94 9.73 16.64
CA ILE A 103 4.11 9.38 15.47
C ILE A 103 2.93 10.36 15.33
N ALA A 104 2.22 10.62 16.43
CA ALA A 104 1.06 11.52 16.42
C ALA A 104 1.44 12.94 16.01
N ASN A 105 2.51 13.50 16.59
CA ASN A 105 2.97 14.85 16.26
C ASN A 105 3.42 14.94 14.80
N PHE A 106 4.15 13.94 14.30
CA PHE A 106 4.59 13.94 12.92
C PHE A 106 3.40 13.94 11.93
N VAL A 107 2.41 13.07 12.18
CA VAL A 107 1.20 13.03 11.34
C VAL A 107 0.39 14.31 11.44
N GLU A 108 0.30 14.91 12.63
CA GLU A 108 -0.37 16.21 12.84
C GLU A 108 0.32 17.34 12.07
N GLU A 109 1.65 17.46 12.16
CA GLU A 109 2.42 18.46 11.42
C GLU A 109 2.30 18.27 9.89
N PHE A 110 2.40 17.03 9.43
CA PHE A 110 2.23 16.68 8.02
C PHE A 110 0.83 17.07 7.52
N THR A 111 -0.22 16.68 8.23
CA THR A 111 -1.61 16.96 7.83
C THR A 111 -1.95 18.44 7.93
N ALA A 112 -1.43 19.15 8.93
CA ALA A 112 -1.60 20.60 9.08
C ALA A 112 -0.93 21.37 7.93
N HIS A 113 0.28 20.96 7.50
CA HIS A 113 1.01 21.59 6.39
C HIS A 113 0.20 21.58 5.08
N TYR A 114 -0.48 20.47 4.79
CA TYR A 114 -1.29 20.30 3.57
C TYR A 114 -2.79 20.58 3.78
N HIS A 115 -3.20 21.09 4.95
CA HIS A 115 -4.60 21.33 5.32
C HIS A 115 -5.51 20.11 5.13
N MET A 116 -4.99 18.91 5.42
CA MET A 116 -5.73 17.66 5.33
C MET A 116 -6.52 17.41 6.61
N PHE A 117 -7.69 16.76 6.47
CA PHE A 117 -8.36 16.16 7.61
C PHE A 117 -7.81 14.77 7.84
N TYR A 118 -7.57 14.40 9.12
CA TYR A 118 -7.14 13.06 9.47
C TYR A 118 -7.90 12.48 10.65
N ARG A 119 -7.92 11.15 10.74
CA ARG A 119 -8.45 10.43 11.89
C ARG A 119 -7.53 9.26 12.23
N ARG A 120 -7.06 9.23 13.47
CA ARG A 120 -6.35 8.09 14.02
C ARG A 120 -7.34 6.96 14.31
N VAL A 121 -7.09 5.74 13.82
CA VAL A 121 -7.95 4.56 13.99
C VAL A 121 -7.25 3.42 14.73
N GLY A 122 -5.93 3.50 14.89
CA GLY A 122 -5.09 2.57 15.65
C GLY A 122 -3.90 3.30 16.23
N MET A 123 -2.99 2.59 16.88
CA MET A 123 -1.74 3.18 17.36
C MET A 123 -0.81 3.51 16.20
N ASP A 124 -0.83 2.69 15.17
CA ASP A 124 -0.01 2.70 13.96
C ASP A 124 -0.73 3.24 12.71
N ARG A 125 -2.07 3.47 12.75
CA ARG A 125 -2.87 3.69 11.54
C ARG A 125 -3.70 4.97 11.58
N PHE A 126 -3.66 5.72 10.46
CA PHE A 126 -4.37 6.99 10.28
C PHE A 126 -5.06 7.02 8.92
N TYR A 127 -6.31 7.51 8.91
CA TYR A 127 -7.04 7.84 7.69
C TYR A 127 -6.88 9.32 7.38
N LEU A 128 -6.68 9.64 6.11
CA LEU A 128 -6.53 10.99 5.58
C LEU A 128 -7.65 11.28 4.59
N PHE A 129 -8.15 12.50 4.64
CA PHE A 129 -9.15 13.00 3.70
C PHE A 129 -8.67 14.35 3.16
N THR A 130 -8.60 14.45 1.83
CA THR A 130 -8.12 15.64 1.15
C THR A 130 -8.71 15.72 -0.27
N ASP A 131 -8.20 16.59 -1.10
CA ASP A 131 -8.55 16.73 -2.50
C ASP A 131 -7.40 16.35 -3.44
N TYR A 132 -7.68 16.34 -4.74
CA TYR A 132 -6.71 15.95 -5.75
C TYR A 132 -5.56 16.95 -5.87
N THR A 133 -5.77 18.24 -5.59
CA THR A 133 -4.70 19.26 -5.62
C THR A 133 -3.59 18.92 -4.63
N VAL A 134 -3.96 18.53 -3.42
CA VAL A 134 -3.00 18.10 -2.40
C VAL A 134 -2.31 16.80 -2.79
N LEU A 135 -3.06 15.82 -3.31
CA LEU A 135 -2.45 14.57 -3.79
C LEU A 135 -1.44 14.81 -4.91
N GLU A 136 -1.74 15.73 -5.84
CA GLU A 136 -0.82 16.11 -6.92
C GLU A 136 0.48 16.71 -6.36
N GLN A 137 0.41 17.60 -5.38
CA GLN A 137 1.59 18.13 -4.67
C GLN A 137 2.42 17.03 -4.00
N LEU A 138 1.75 16.05 -3.36
CA LEU A 138 2.43 14.90 -2.76
C LEU A 138 3.14 14.03 -3.82
N MET A 139 2.50 13.81 -4.97
CA MET A 139 3.11 13.08 -6.09
C MET A 139 4.28 13.84 -6.70
N GLU A 140 4.18 15.16 -6.89
CA GLU A 140 5.27 16.01 -7.40
C GLU A 140 6.48 16.00 -6.47
N SER A 141 6.26 16.08 -5.15
CA SER A 141 7.31 15.92 -4.14
C SER A 141 7.80 14.47 -3.98
N LYS A 142 7.25 13.52 -4.78
CA LYS A 142 7.53 12.07 -4.70
C LYS A 142 7.32 11.51 -3.30
N PHE A 143 6.34 12.03 -2.57
CA PHE A 143 6.07 11.65 -1.18
C PHE A 143 7.30 11.78 -0.27
N SER A 144 8.03 12.88 -0.37
CA SER A 144 9.23 13.17 0.44
C SER A 144 9.00 13.10 1.95
N VAL A 145 7.75 13.18 2.39
CA VAL A 145 7.34 12.98 3.79
C VAL A 145 7.77 11.61 4.34
N ILE A 146 7.83 10.58 3.51
CA ILE A 146 8.30 9.23 3.91
C ILE A 146 9.79 9.28 4.27
N ASP A 147 10.60 9.98 3.47
CA ASP A 147 12.02 10.16 3.75
C ASP A 147 12.24 10.98 5.02
N GLN A 148 11.45 12.04 5.23
CA GLN A 148 11.49 12.85 6.45
C GLN A 148 11.19 12.02 7.69
N PHE A 149 10.10 11.25 7.68
CA PHE A 149 9.75 10.37 8.81
C PHE A 149 10.88 9.37 9.09
N ARG A 150 11.43 8.75 8.06
CA ARG A 150 12.51 7.77 8.19
C ARG A 150 13.76 8.38 8.83
N GLU A 151 14.14 9.60 8.43
CA GLU A 151 15.27 10.31 9.03
C GLU A 151 15.02 10.67 10.49
N GLU A 152 13.83 11.15 10.83
CA GLU A 152 13.48 11.47 12.21
C GLU A 152 13.40 10.22 13.10
N ALA A 153 12.82 9.13 12.60
CA ALA A 153 12.79 7.86 13.29
C ALA A 153 14.21 7.31 13.53
N LYS A 154 15.07 7.39 12.49
CA LYS A 154 16.47 6.99 12.60
C LYS A 154 17.25 7.81 13.62
N ASN A 155 17.03 9.13 13.70
CA ASN A 155 17.68 9.99 14.71
C ASN A 155 17.26 9.65 16.15
N ARG A 156 16.11 9.00 16.31
CA ARG A 156 15.58 8.47 17.57
C ARG A 156 15.92 7.00 17.80
N GLU A 157 16.71 6.39 16.91
CA GLU A 157 17.06 4.97 16.91
C GLU A 157 15.86 4.03 16.80
N LEU A 158 14.75 4.50 16.22
CA LEU A 158 13.52 3.73 16.02
C LEU A 158 13.53 3.03 14.67
N PRO A 159 13.33 1.70 14.61
CA PRO A 159 13.32 0.93 13.37
C PRO A 159 11.95 0.94 12.65
N ILE A 160 11.27 2.07 12.63
CA ILE A 160 9.96 2.27 12.02
C ILE A 160 10.04 3.09 10.74
N THR A 161 9.12 2.83 9.81
CA THR A 161 8.95 3.57 8.56
C THR A 161 7.47 3.84 8.31
N LEU A 162 7.13 4.55 7.23
CA LEU A 162 5.75 4.78 6.84
C LEU A 162 5.42 4.09 5.53
N SER A 163 4.30 3.39 5.53
CA SER A 163 3.61 2.95 4.32
C SER A 163 2.33 3.76 4.12
N MET A 164 2.06 4.13 2.86
CA MET A 164 0.90 4.95 2.52
C MET A 164 0.14 4.37 1.33
N GLY A 165 -1.18 4.35 1.41
CA GLY A 165 -2.07 4.01 0.31
C GLY A 165 -3.03 5.15 0.02
N PHE A 166 -3.06 5.67 -1.21
CA PHE A 166 -3.96 6.72 -1.63
C PHE A 166 -4.84 6.28 -2.79
N SER A 167 -6.09 6.72 -2.77
CA SER A 167 -7.00 6.58 -3.91
C SER A 167 -7.85 7.82 -4.10
N TYR A 168 -8.26 8.07 -5.34
CA TYR A 168 -9.04 9.20 -5.78
C TYR A 168 -9.90 8.83 -6.99
N GLY A 169 -10.83 9.69 -7.35
CA GLY A 169 -11.59 9.54 -8.59
C GLY A 169 -13.08 9.52 -8.36
N ASP A 170 -13.79 8.94 -9.34
CA ASP A 170 -15.25 8.87 -9.35
C ASP A 170 -15.73 7.66 -8.55
N GLY A 171 -16.91 7.73 -7.95
CA GLY A 171 -17.52 6.68 -7.15
C GLY A 171 -17.82 7.09 -5.72
N GLU A 172 -18.38 6.16 -4.95
CA GLU A 172 -18.70 6.37 -3.55
C GLU A 172 -17.43 6.41 -2.69
N HIS A 173 -17.45 7.18 -1.61
CA HIS A 173 -16.28 7.34 -0.74
C HIS A 173 -15.78 6.02 -0.13
N ASP A 174 -16.67 5.06 0.11
CA ASP A 174 -16.29 3.75 0.62
C ASP A 174 -15.54 2.91 -0.43
N GLU A 175 -15.87 3.04 -1.70
CA GLU A 175 -15.15 2.39 -2.81
C GLU A 175 -13.74 2.97 -2.94
N ILE A 176 -13.62 4.30 -2.93
CA ILE A 176 -12.31 4.99 -2.93
C ILE A 176 -11.49 4.56 -1.71
N GLY A 177 -12.12 4.46 -0.53
CA GLY A 177 -11.47 4.00 0.70
C GLY A 177 -10.98 2.55 0.63
N LYS A 178 -11.76 1.65 0.03
CA LYS A 178 -11.35 0.24 -0.20
C LYS A 178 -10.13 0.17 -1.12
N VAL A 179 -10.10 0.97 -2.19
CA VAL A 179 -8.94 1.02 -3.09
C VAL A 179 -7.71 1.61 -2.39
N ALA A 180 -7.88 2.64 -1.53
CA ALA A 180 -6.79 3.18 -0.73
C ALA A 180 -6.21 2.11 0.23
N LEU A 181 -7.07 1.28 0.85
CA LEU A 181 -6.63 0.17 1.70
C LEU A 181 -5.88 -0.91 0.91
N LEU A 182 -6.36 -1.27 -0.28
CA LEU A 182 -5.65 -2.20 -1.17
C LEU A 182 -4.28 -1.65 -1.58
N ASN A 183 -4.17 -0.35 -1.82
CA ASN A 183 -2.91 0.31 -2.14
C ASN A 183 -1.94 0.32 -0.95
N LEU A 184 -2.44 0.53 0.26
CA LEU A 184 -1.64 0.39 1.48
C LEU A 184 -1.09 -1.04 1.62
N ASN A 185 -1.96 -2.05 1.52
CA ASN A 185 -1.54 -3.46 1.59
C ASN A 185 -0.49 -3.77 0.51
N LEU A 186 -0.63 -3.18 -0.68
CA LEU A 186 0.35 -3.35 -1.76
C LEU A 186 1.70 -2.71 -1.41
N ALA A 187 1.71 -1.55 -0.70
CA ALA A 187 2.93 -0.95 -0.18
C ALA A 187 3.60 -1.85 0.88
N GLU A 188 2.84 -2.37 1.84
CA GLU A 188 3.32 -3.23 2.90
C GLU A 188 3.89 -4.56 2.36
N VAL A 189 3.18 -5.25 1.45
CA VAL A 189 3.64 -6.49 0.81
C VAL A 189 4.95 -6.30 0.04
N ARG A 190 5.19 -5.12 -0.51
CA ARG A 190 6.44 -4.80 -1.23
C ARG A 190 7.60 -4.43 -0.30
N GLY A 191 7.39 -4.46 1.00
CA GLY A 191 8.42 -4.23 2.01
C GLY A 191 8.30 -2.92 2.78
N GLY A 192 7.17 -2.23 2.65
CA GLY A 192 6.91 -0.97 3.34
C GLY A 192 7.73 0.22 2.81
N ASP A 193 7.75 1.31 3.60
CA ASP A 193 8.56 2.50 3.35
C ASP A 193 8.29 3.15 1.97
N GLN A 194 7.01 3.19 1.57
CA GLN A 194 6.58 3.68 0.27
C GLN A 194 5.12 4.14 0.26
N ALA A 195 4.78 4.97 -0.73
CA ALA A 195 3.40 5.30 -1.04
C ALA A 195 2.94 4.64 -2.35
N VAL A 196 1.70 4.19 -2.36
CA VAL A 196 1.02 3.67 -3.55
C VAL A 196 -0.22 4.50 -3.82
N VAL A 197 -0.33 5.03 -5.03
CA VAL A 197 -1.45 5.84 -5.48
C VAL A 197 -2.13 5.17 -6.67
N LYS A 198 -3.44 5.02 -6.61
CA LYS A 198 -4.23 4.52 -7.74
C LYS A 198 -5.55 5.29 -7.85
N LYS A 199 -5.93 5.67 -9.07
CA LYS A 199 -7.29 6.13 -9.33
C LYS A 199 -8.28 4.99 -9.07
N ASN A 200 -9.49 5.31 -8.57
CA ASN A 200 -10.61 4.37 -8.48
C ASN A 200 -11.13 4.03 -9.89
N ASP A 201 -10.33 3.25 -10.60
CA ASP A 201 -10.55 2.83 -11.99
C ASP A 201 -9.78 1.52 -12.20
N GLU A 202 -10.48 0.45 -12.56
CA GLU A 202 -9.91 -0.89 -12.74
C GLU A 202 -8.83 -0.93 -13.82
N GLN A 203 -8.97 -0.10 -14.86
CA GLN A 203 -8.03 -0.06 -15.99
C GLN A 203 -6.74 0.71 -15.69
N LYS A 204 -6.67 1.43 -14.59
CA LYS A 204 -5.48 2.21 -14.20
C LYS A 204 -4.56 1.39 -13.31
N ASN A 205 -3.27 1.45 -13.62
CA ASN A 205 -2.24 0.82 -12.81
C ASN A 205 -1.88 1.70 -11.60
N PRO A 206 -1.50 1.11 -10.46
CA PRO A 206 -0.98 1.86 -9.32
C PRO A 206 0.37 2.49 -9.64
N ILE A 207 0.61 3.68 -9.08
CA ILE A 207 1.87 4.41 -9.15
C ILE A 207 2.55 4.25 -7.79
N PHE A 208 3.86 4.00 -7.80
CA PHE A 208 4.66 3.74 -6.60
C PHE A 208 5.65 4.88 -6.37
N PHE A 209 5.77 5.33 -5.12
CA PHE A 209 6.70 6.36 -4.67
C PHE A 209 7.48 5.86 -3.46
N GLY A 210 8.79 6.08 -3.40
CA GLY A 210 9.63 5.52 -2.34
C GLY A 210 10.03 4.07 -2.60
N GLY A 211 10.38 3.33 -1.56
CA GLY A 211 10.85 1.94 -1.69
C GLY A 211 12.21 1.78 -2.36
N GLY A 212 12.87 2.89 -2.71
CA GLY A 212 14.12 2.92 -3.46
C GLY A 212 15.39 2.85 -2.62
N THR A 213 15.28 2.87 -1.31
CA THR A 213 16.46 2.71 -0.44
C THR A 213 16.84 1.24 -0.34
N ALA A 214 17.78 0.84 -1.19
CA ALA A 214 18.44 -0.47 -1.16
C ALA A 214 18.95 -0.89 0.25
N SER A 215 18.95 0.03 1.20
CA SER A 215 19.35 -0.17 2.60
C SER A 215 18.25 -0.82 3.45
N ALA A 216 16.97 -0.44 3.31
CA ALA A 216 15.87 -1.05 4.07
C ALA A 216 15.58 -2.47 3.55
N VAL A 217 15.49 -2.65 2.23
CA VAL A 217 15.33 -3.98 1.60
C VAL A 217 16.52 -4.90 1.90
N LYS A 218 17.75 -4.38 1.92
CA LYS A 218 18.94 -5.17 2.31
C LYS A 218 18.95 -5.53 3.79
N ARG A 219 18.53 -4.64 4.70
CA ARG A 219 18.45 -4.94 6.13
C ARG A 219 17.41 -6.02 6.43
N THR A 220 16.21 -5.91 5.88
CA THR A 220 15.16 -6.92 6.05
C THR A 220 15.61 -8.27 5.48
N ARG A 221 16.16 -8.32 4.26
CA ARG A 221 16.70 -9.56 3.67
C ARG A 221 17.87 -10.12 4.43
N THR A 222 18.77 -9.29 4.95
CA THR A 222 19.91 -9.73 5.75
C THR A 222 19.45 -10.28 7.10
N ARG A 223 18.50 -9.60 7.78
CA ARG A 223 17.90 -10.07 9.03
C ARG A 223 17.13 -11.36 8.81
N THR A 224 16.27 -11.40 7.79
CA THR A 224 15.52 -12.62 7.43
C THR A 224 16.47 -13.78 7.11
N ARG A 225 17.52 -13.55 6.33
CA ARG A 225 18.54 -14.57 6.06
C ARG A 225 19.25 -15.02 7.32
N ALA A 226 19.65 -14.11 8.20
CA ALA A 226 20.29 -14.45 9.47
C ALA A 226 19.35 -15.27 10.37
N MET A 227 18.08 -14.87 10.48
CA MET A 227 17.07 -15.64 11.22
C MET A 227 16.83 -17.01 10.60
N MET A 228 16.65 -17.11 9.28
CA MET A 228 16.47 -18.39 8.58
C MET A 228 17.71 -19.29 8.70
N THR A 229 18.92 -18.71 8.72
CA THR A 229 20.15 -19.46 8.97
C THR A 229 20.17 -20.01 10.40
N ALA A 230 19.83 -19.18 11.41
CA ALA A 230 19.76 -19.63 12.80
C ALA A 230 18.70 -20.73 13.00
N ILE A 231 17.52 -20.60 12.38
CA ILE A 231 16.48 -21.64 12.40
C ILE A 231 17.01 -22.92 11.70
N SER A 232 17.66 -22.79 10.54
CA SER A 232 18.25 -23.92 9.81
C SER A 232 19.29 -24.65 10.67
N ASP A 233 20.16 -23.92 11.34
CA ASP A 233 21.19 -24.55 12.21
C ASP A 233 20.56 -25.21 13.43
N LYS A 234 19.48 -24.64 13.98
CA LYS A 234 18.71 -25.29 15.05
C LYS A 234 18.06 -26.58 14.56
N ILE A 235 17.43 -26.58 13.37
CA ILE A 235 16.83 -27.78 12.76
C ILE A 235 17.88 -28.87 12.56
N LYS A 236 19.09 -28.54 12.10
CA LYS A 236 20.19 -29.50 11.93
C LYS A 236 20.68 -30.14 13.24
N SER A 237 20.44 -29.49 14.36
CA SER A 237 20.91 -29.95 15.69
C SER A 237 19.93 -30.90 16.38
N VAL A 238 18.76 -31.17 15.80
CA VAL A 238 17.72 -32.01 16.39
C VAL A 238 17.43 -33.24 15.53
N ASP A 239 16.68 -34.20 16.06
CA ASP A 239 16.37 -35.46 15.36
C ASP A 239 15.05 -35.37 14.60
N GLN A 240 14.14 -34.47 15.05
CA GLN A 240 12.83 -34.25 14.43
C GLN A 240 12.28 -32.86 14.73
N VAL A 241 11.37 -32.40 13.86
CA VAL A 241 10.73 -31.08 13.96
C VAL A 241 9.22 -31.27 13.91
N PHE A 242 8.52 -30.68 14.85
CA PHE A 242 7.06 -30.55 14.85
C PHE A 242 6.69 -29.09 14.63
N ILE A 243 5.78 -28.85 13.70
CA ILE A 243 5.28 -27.50 13.37
C ILE A 243 3.82 -27.43 13.75
N VAL A 244 3.43 -26.45 14.54
CA VAL A 244 2.06 -26.25 15.02
C VAL A 244 1.57 -24.84 14.73
N GLY A 245 0.33 -24.71 14.30
CA GLY A 245 -0.41 -23.45 14.34
C GLY A 245 -1.11 -23.24 15.68
N HIS A 246 -1.98 -22.22 15.77
CA HIS A 246 -2.82 -22.01 16.96
C HIS A 246 -3.95 -23.06 17.06
N ARG A 247 -4.53 -23.22 18.27
CA ARG A 247 -5.54 -24.25 18.58
C ARG A 247 -6.74 -24.27 17.66
N ASN A 248 -7.22 -23.10 17.24
CA ASN A 248 -8.37 -22.97 16.32
C ASN A 248 -7.85 -22.85 14.89
N LEU A 249 -7.16 -23.86 14.40
CA LEU A 249 -6.48 -23.87 13.12
C LEU A 249 -7.36 -23.29 12.01
N ASP A 250 -6.87 -22.25 11.35
CA ASP A 250 -7.48 -21.64 10.15
C ASP A 250 -6.59 -21.84 8.92
N MET A 251 -7.00 -21.31 7.76
CA MET A 251 -6.25 -21.50 6.50
C MET A 251 -4.91 -20.79 6.50
N ASP A 252 -4.75 -19.71 7.26
CA ASP A 252 -3.50 -18.96 7.37
C ASP A 252 -2.49 -19.74 8.22
N ALA A 253 -2.91 -20.18 9.41
CA ALA A 253 -2.10 -21.04 10.27
C ALA A 253 -1.72 -22.37 9.60
N LEU A 254 -2.65 -22.99 8.85
CA LEU A 254 -2.37 -24.20 8.07
C LEU A 254 -1.34 -23.92 6.97
N GLY A 255 -1.51 -22.85 6.20
CA GLY A 255 -0.60 -22.45 5.14
C GLY A 255 0.81 -22.13 5.66
N ALA A 256 0.90 -21.40 6.78
CA ALA A 256 2.15 -21.11 7.47
C ALA A 256 2.85 -22.40 7.96
N SER A 257 2.08 -23.33 8.54
CA SER A 257 2.60 -24.64 9.01
C SER A 257 3.14 -25.49 7.87
N VAL A 258 2.42 -25.57 6.75
CA VAL A 258 2.87 -26.31 5.54
C VAL A 258 4.12 -25.68 4.93
N GLY A 259 4.15 -24.34 4.82
CA GLY A 259 5.33 -23.61 4.32
C GLY A 259 6.56 -23.83 5.18
N MET A 260 6.40 -23.82 6.51
CA MET A 260 7.49 -24.10 7.44
C MET A 260 7.93 -25.56 7.44
N GLN A 261 6.99 -26.48 7.27
CA GLN A 261 7.31 -27.91 7.10
C GLN A 261 8.10 -28.14 5.81
N PHE A 262 7.71 -27.51 4.71
CA PHE A 262 8.46 -27.59 3.43
C PHE A 262 9.88 -27.07 3.60
N PHE A 263 10.08 -25.93 4.26
CA PHE A 263 11.41 -25.42 4.58
C PHE A 263 12.21 -26.40 5.44
N SER A 264 11.61 -26.89 6.52
CA SER A 264 12.27 -27.81 7.47
C SER A 264 12.62 -29.16 6.83
N SER A 265 11.75 -29.72 5.98
CA SER A 265 11.95 -31.01 5.32
C SER A 265 13.12 -31.02 4.32
N ASN A 266 13.47 -29.84 3.77
CA ASN A 266 14.68 -29.69 2.95
C ASN A 266 15.98 -29.75 3.78
N ILE A 267 15.89 -29.66 5.09
CA ILE A 267 17.03 -29.70 6.03
C ILE A 267 17.02 -31.02 6.79
N LEU A 268 15.87 -31.44 7.29
CA LEU A 268 15.65 -32.63 8.10
C LEU A 268 14.35 -33.33 7.65
N ALA A 269 14.48 -34.54 7.11
CA ALA A 269 13.34 -35.31 6.57
C ALA A 269 12.26 -35.66 7.61
N SER A 270 12.60 -35.70 8.90
CA SER A 270 11.69 -35.93 10.02
C SER A 270 11.04 -34.64 10.49
N SER A 271 10.29 -33.96 9.59
CA SER A 271 9.57 -32.70 9.86
C SER A 271 8.09 -32.90 9.57
N TYR A 272 7.23 -32.52 10.51
CA TYR A 272 5.81 -32.83 10.52
C TYR A 272 4.97 -31.60 10.89
N VAL A 273 3.85 -31.39 10.21
CA VAL A 273 2.77 -30.50 10.65
C VAL A 273 1.90 -31.25 11.63
N VAL A 274 1.60 -30.65 12.78
CA VAL A 274 0.76 -31.30 13.82
C VAL A 274 -0.54 -30.52 13.96
N TYR A 275 -1.65 -31.27 14.03
CA TYR A 275 -2.99 -30.71 14.18
C TYR A 275 -3.84 -31.52 15.17
N ASP A 276 -4.88 -30.89 15.71
CA ASP A 276 -5.89 -31.57 16.54
C ASP A 276 -7.12 -31.92 15.69
N PRO A 277 -7.39 -33.21 15.42
CA PRO A 277 -8.52 -33.60 14.60
C PRO A 277 -9.90 -33.26 15.25
N HIS A 278 -9.93 -33.00 16.56
CA HIS A 278 -11.17 -32.70 17.30
C HIS A 278 -11.51 -31.21 17.34
N ALA A 279 -10.58 -30.33 16.94
CA ALA A 279 -10.71 -28.87 17.04
C ALA A 279 -10.66 -28.16 15.68
N MET A 280 -11.18 -28.78 14.63
CA MET A 280 -11.08 -28.23 13.27
C MET A 280 -12.45 -27.82 12.68
N ALA A 281 -12.45 -26.75 11.89
CA ALA A 281 -13.55 -26.39 11.02
C ALA A 281 -13.59 -27.30 9.78
N SER A 282 -14.75 -27.41 9.13
CA SER A 282 -14.97 -28.36 8.01
C SER A 282 -14.18 -28.06 6.75
N ASP A 283 -13.81 -26.79 6.54
CA ASP A 283 -12.95 -26.32 5.44
C ASP A 283 -11.49 -26.74 5.66
N ILE A 284 -10.99 -26.64 6.89
CA ILE A 284 -9.66 -27.11 7.29
C ILE A 284 -9.56 -28.63 7.17
N SER A 285 -10.57 -29.38 7.63
CA SER A 285 -10.60 -30.83 7.47
C SER A 285 -10.50 -31.26 6.01
N ARG A 286 -11.19 -30.56 5.11
CA ARG A 286 -11.09 -30.83 3.65
C ARG A 286 -9.72 -30.46 3.07
N ALA A 287 -9.10 -29.37 3.55
CA ALA A 287 -7.78 -28.98 3.11
C ALA A 287 -6.72 -30.00 3.54
N ILE A 288 -6.77 -30.47 4.79
CA ILE A 288 -5.86 -31.50 5.32
C ILE A 288 -6.03 -32.81 4.53
N ALA A 289 -7.25 -33.30 4.33
CA ALA A 289 -7.51 -34.51 3.56
C ALA A 289 -6.92 -34.41 2.14
N LYS A 290 -7.00 -33.25 1.51
CA LYS A 290 -6.41 -33.01 0.20
C LYS A 290 -4.87 -33.02 0.23
N LEU A 291 -4.26 -32.42 1.25
CA LEU A 291 -2.80 -32.42 1.42
C LEU A 291 -2.26 -33.84 1.69
N GLU A 292 -3.02 -34.68 2.41
CA GLU A 292 -2.68 -36.09 2.63
C GLU A 292 -2.83 -36.91 1.35
N GLU A 293 -3.92 -36.72 0.61
CA GLU A 293 -4.14 -37.40 -0.67
C GLU A 293 -3.06 -37.09 -1.70
N GLU A 294 -2.67 -35.83 -1.81
CA GLU A 294 -1.63 -35.37 -2.75
C GLU A 294 -0.20 -35.62 -2.24
N GLN A 295 -0.02 -36.08 -0.99
CA GLN A 295 1.27 -36.31 -0.33
C GLN A 295 2.22 -35.10 -0.38
N VAL A 296 1.66 -33.89 -0.34
CA VAL A 296 2.42 -32.64 -0.45
C VAL A 296 3.26 -32.39 0.80
N THR A 297 2.75 -32.81 1.96
CA THR A 297 3.39 -32.56 3.26
C THR A 297 3.12 -33.72 4.23
N LYS A 298 4.01 -33.87 5.21
CA LYS A 298 3.81 -34.85 6.29
C LYS A 298 3.00 -34.21 7.39
N ILE A 299 1.79 -34.71 7.58
CA ILE A 299 0.85 -34.22 8.61
C ILE A 299 0.61 -35.34 9.62
N LEU A 300 0.55 -35.00 10.90
CA LEU A 300 0.30 -35.93 12.00
C LEU A 300 -0.78 -35.40 12.94
N PRO A 301 -1.72 -36.25 13.39
CA PRO A 301 -2.55 -35.93 14.53
C PRO A 301 -1.72 -35.70 15.80
N LEU A 302 -2.22 -34.81 16.67
CA LEU A 302 -1.52 -34.46 17.92
C LEU A 302 -1.18 -35.70 18.76
N GLU A 303 -2.08 -36.68 18.87
CA GLU A 303 -1.89 -37.90 19.65
C GLU A 303 -0.70 -38.74 19.14
N GLU A 304 -0.54 -38.84 17.83
CA GLU A 304 0.60 -39.53 17.21
C GLU A 304 1.90 -38.75 17.43
N ALA A 305 1.86 -37.42 17.24
CA ALA A 305 2.99 -36.57 17.44
C ALA A 305 3.52 -36.66 18.88
N MET A 306 2.62 -36.68 19.87
CA MET A 306 2.98 -36.82 21.29
C MET A 306 3.73 -38.12 21.60
N GLN A 307 3.45 -39.20 20.89
CA GLN A 307 4.16 -40.48 21.06
C GLN A 307 5.56 -40.47 20.43
N MET A 308 5.82 -39.56 19.52
CA MET A 308 7.09 -39.43 18.79
C MET A 308 8.06 -38.45 19.45
N VAL A 309 7.61 -37.57 20.33
CA VAL A 309 8.43 -36.53 20.98
C VAL A 309 9.57 -37.17 21.78
N THR A 310 10.76 -36.60 21.66
CA THR A 310 11.97 -36.95 22.41
C THR A 310 12.65 -35.67 22.91
N ASP A 311 13.62 -35.82 23.81
CA ASP A 311 14.42 -34.69 24.33
C ASP A 311 15.19 -33.95 23.22
N ARG A 312 15.26 -34.50 22.02
CA ARG A 312 15.91 -33.93 20.84
C ARG A 312 14.92 -33.51 19.76
N SER A 313 13.68 -33.25 20.15
CA SER A 313 12.64 -32.70 19.25
C SER A 313 12.67 -31.19 19.29
N LEU A 314 12.37 -30.57 18.15
CA LEU A 314 12.17 -29.12 18.04
C LEU A 314 10.70 -28.84 17.72
N LEU A 315 10.08 -28.01 18.53
CA LEU A 315 8.74 -27.48 18.27
C LEU A 315 8.86 -26.08 17.64
N ILE A 316 8.23 -25.89 16.49
CA ILE A 316 8.12 -24.60 15.81
C ILE A 316 6.65 -24.18 15.82
N MET A 317 6.37 -23.06 16.46
CA MET A 317 5.04 -22.46 16.49
C MET A 317 4.94 -21.37 15.40
N VAL A 318 3.90 -21.44 14.57
CA VAL A 318 3.61 -20.45 13.54
C VAL A 318 2.23 -19.87 13.80
N ASP A 319 2.04 -18.63 13.37
CA ASP A 319 0.77 -17.89 13.52
C ASP A 319 0.22 -17.95 14.96
N HIS A 320 1.05 -17.61 15.94
CA HIS A 320 0.75 -17.77 17.36
C HIS A 320 0.94 -16.45 18.11
N SER A 321 -0.17 -15.83 18.52
CA SER A 321 -0.13 -14.52 19.19
C SER A 321 -0.27 -14.58 20.71
N LYS A 322 -0.81 -15.68 21.28
CA LYS A 322 -1.07 -15.79 22.73
C LYS A 322 -0.91 -17.22 23.22
N THR A 323 -0.27 -17.39 24.38
CA THR A 323 -0.11 -18.69 25.07
C THR A 323 -1.44 -19.42 25.37
N ALA A 324 -2.55 -18.70 25.45
CA ALA A 324 -3.90 -19.29 25.62
C ALA A 324 -4.41 -20.03 24.36
N LEU A 325 -3.79 -19.80 23.21
CA LEU A 325 -4.15 -20.41 21.92
C LEU A 325 -3.27 -21.61 21.57
N THR A 326 -2.47 -22.12 22.50
CA THR A 326 -1.63 -23.30 22.28
C THR A 326 -2.49 -24.54 21.99
N LEU A 327 -1.99 -25.40 21.11
CA LEU A 327 -2.66 -26.63 20.70
C LEU A 327 -2.82 -27.61 21.89
N SER A 328 -1.77 -27.85 22.65
CA SER A 328 -1.74 -28.65 23.89
C SER A 328 -0.67 -28.13 24.83
N LYS A 329 -0.99 -27.97 26.11
CA LYS A 329 -0.01 -27.55 27.12
C LYS A 329 1.08 -28.62 27.36
N GLU A 330 0.70 -29.88 27.27
CA GLU A 330 1.60 -31.02 27.50
C GLU A 330 2.61 -31.16 26.35
N PHE A 331 2.19 -30.85 25.12
CA PHE A 331 3.06 -30.90 23.94
C PHE A 331 4.12 -29.77 23.93
N TYR A 332 3.94 -28.72 24.75
CA TYR A 332 4.83 -27.57 24.85
C TYR A 332 5.80 -27.66 26.04
N GLN A 333 5.67 -28.68 26.91
CA GLN A 333 6.57 -28.92 28.04
C GLN A 333 7.72 -29.86 27.67
#